data_dc9b68b5e30781c77aef661f379938a7
#
_entry.id   dc9b68b5e30781c77aef661f379938a7
#
_cell.length_a   1.000
_cell.length_b   1.000
_cell.length_c   1.000
_cell.angle_alpha   90.00
_cell.angle_beta   90.00
_cell.angle_gamma   90.00
#
_symmetry.space_group_name_H-M   'P 1'
#
loop_
_entity.id
_entity.type
_entity.pdbx_description
1 polymer ?
#
loop_
_entity_poly.entity_id
_entity_poly.type
_entity_poly.pdbx_seq_one_letter_code
_entity_poly.pdbx_strand_id
1 'polypeptide(L)'
;KVLEWLPKSGFSEKLRHIIRITLWTGCRTGEVCELKWADIDFEKSTWHLKGSKNGTDRYVQLSKQCLEYIRALSRESDFLFESRIKGRPITQKILTVYKWQMRHPEKLSYALQPEQLWLSGIEDWSPHDLRRTVRTGLSRLSCPAEIAEAVLGHSKKGIQGTYNLHAYEKECAEWLQKW
;
A
#
# COMPACT_ATOMS: atom_id res chain seq x y z
N LYS A 1 -3.42 3.52 16.06
CA LYS A 1 -2.11 3.18 16.65
C LYS A 1 -0.97 3.19 15.62
N VAL A 2 -0.95 2.28 14.58
CA VAL A 2 0.17 2.23 13.60
C VAL A 2 0.31 3.55 12.86
N LEU A 3 -0.75 4.12 12.29
CA LEU A 3 -0.70 5.37 11.54
C LEU A 3 -0.31 6.58 12.39
N GLU A 4 -0.62 6.59 13.67
CA GLU A 4 -0.23 7.64 14.64
C GLU A 4 1.26 7.54 15.00
N TRP A 5 1.77 6.32 15.15
CA TRP A 5 3.18 6.07 15.41
C TRP A 5 4.06 6.22 14.17
N LEU A 6 3.56 5.88 12.99
CA LEU A 6 4.31 5.81 11.75
C LEU A 6 5.17 7.06 11.46
N PRO A 7 4.71 8.31 11.70
CA PRO A 7 5.53 9.49 11.48
C PRO A 7 6.79 9.56 12.34
N LYS A 8 6.76 8.98 13.53
CA LYS A 8 7.87 8.97 14.50
C LYS A 8 8.73 7.72 14.41
N SER A 9 8.25 6.69 13.68
CA SER A 9 8.92 5.40 13.57
C SER A 9 10.30 5.49 12.91
N GLY A 10 11.13 4.48 13.14
CA GLY A 10 12.43 4.31 12.49
C GLY A 10 12.35 3.96 10.99
N PHE A 11 11.16 3.88 10.39
CA PHE A 11 11.03 3.73 8.95
C PHE A 11 11.52 4.97 8.23
N SER A 12 12.25 4.79 7.11
CA SER A 12 12.57 5.92 6.24
C SER A 12 11.29 6.59 5.71
N GLU A 13 11.39 7.85 5.33
CA GLU A 13 10.24 8.60 4.82
C GLU A 13 9.53 7.88 3.67
N LYS A 14 10.28 7.39 2.68
CA LYS A 14 9.73 6.60 1.56
C LYS A 14 8.96 5.36 2.04
N LEU A 15 9.46 4.66 3.05
CA LEU A 15 8.75 3.49 3.60
C LEU A 15 7.48 3.88 4.35
N ARG A 16 7.47 5.01 5.04
CA ARG A 16 6.26 5.56 5.68
C ARG A 16 5.19 5.89 4.64
N HIS A 17 5.57 6.47 3.51
CA HIS A 17 4.65 6.73 2.39
C HIS A 17 4.11 5.42 1.79
N ILE A 18 4.98 4.44 1.54
CA ILE A 18 4.59 3.13 1.01
C ILE A 18 3.58 2.44 1.92
N ILE A 19 3.83 2.40 3.24
CA ILE A 19 2.91 1.81 4.22
C ILE A 19 1.55 2.50 4.17
N ARG A 20 1.52 3.83 4.14
CA ARG A 20 0.30 4.63 4.11
C ARG A 20 -0.52 4.39 2.84
N ILE A 21 0.12 4.44 1.67
CA ILE A 21 -0.57 4.17 0.39
C ILE A 21 -1.05 2.73 0.32
N THR A 22 -0.28 1.76 0.82
CA THR A 22 -0.71 0.37 0.94
C THR A 22 -2.00 0.25 1.75
N LEU A 23 -2.09 0.94 2.90
CA LEU A 23 -3.30 0.94 3.74
C LEU A 23 -4.49 1.64 3.08
N TRP A 24 -4.27 2.69 2.31
CA TRP A 24 -5.36 3.40 1.63
C TRP A 24 -5.90 2.66 0.40
N THR A 25 -5.05 1.91 -0.30
CA THR A 25 -5.43 1.26 -1.57
C THR A 25 -5.70 -0.24 -1.45
N GLY A 26 -5.21 -0.89 -0.40
CA GLY A 26 -5.23 -2.34 -0.29
C GLY A 26 -4.32 -3.05 -1.30
N CYS A 27 -3.47 -2.34 -2.03
CA CYS A 27 -2.52 -2.92 -2.97
C CYS A 27 -1.44 -3.74 -2.26
N ARG A 28 -0.76 -4.62 -2.99
CA ARG A 28 0.44 -5.30 -2.45
C ARG A 28 1.53 -4.25 -2.26
N THR A 29 2.27 -4.34 -1.16
CA THR A 29 3.36 -3.40 -0.87
C THR A 29 4.40 -3.35 -1.99
N GLY A 30 4.68 -4.49 -2.65
CA GLY A 30 5.55 -4.52 -3.82
C GLY A 30 5.00 -3.72 -5.00
N GLU A 31 3.68 -3.79 -5.26
CA GLU A 31 3.01 -2.99 -6.29
C GLU A 31 3.18 -1.48 -6.01
N VAL A 32 2.99 -1.08 -4.73
CA VAL A 32 3.19 0.32 -4.31
C VAL A 32 4.65 0.76 -4.45
N CYS A 33 5.62 -0.13 -4.16
CA CYS A 33 7.03 0.17 -4.35
C CYS A 33 7.36 0.52 -5.82
N GLU A 34 6.72 -0.15 -6.77
CA GLU A 34 6.96 0.00 -8.21
C GLU A 34 6.11 1.08 -8.87
N LEU A 35 5.28 1.80 -8.11
CA LEU A 35 4.38 2.83 -8.62
C LEU A 35 5.15 3.96 -9.31
N LYS A 36 4.74 4.27 -10.55
CA LYS A 36 5.28 5.36 -11.35
C LYS A 36 4.30 6.51 -11.45
N TRP A 37 4.82 7.72 -11.55
CA TRP A 37 4.01 8.92 -11.78
C TRP A 37 3.18 8.85 -13.06
N ALA A 38 3.74 8.26 -14.12
CA ALA A 38 3.07 8.11 -15.41
C ALA A 38 1.88 7.14 -15.38
N ASP A 39 1.78 6.28 -14.36
CA ASP A 39 0.68 5.32 -14.23
C ASP A 39 -0.50 5.90 -13.41
N ILE A 40 -0.39 7.14 -12.91
CA ILE A 40 -1.45 7.80 -12.14
C ILE A 40 -2.22 8.77 -13.04
N ASP A 41 -3.52 8.53 -13.18
CA ASP A 41 -4.47 9.49 -13.75
C ASP A 41 -5.09 10.32 -12.61
N PHE A 42 -4.61 11.56 -12.47
CA PHE A 42 -5.04 12.47 -11.43
C PHE A 42 -6.45 13.02 -11.66
N GLU A 43 -6.95 13.02 -12.91
CA GLU A 43 -8.31 13.48 -13.23
C GLU A 43 -9.33 12.40 -12.91
N LYS A 44 -9.03 11.14 -13.31
CA LYS A 44 -9.87 9.99 -13.02
C LYS A 44 -9.69 9.44 -11.60
N SER A 45 -8.70 9.93 -10.85
CA SER A 45 -8.33 9.41 -9.53
C SER A 45 -8.04 7.91 -9.55
N THR A 46 -7.28 7.45 -10.55
CA THR A 46 -6.94 6.04 -10.74
C THR A 46 -5.44 5.84 -10.92
N TRP A 47 -4.99 4.67 -10.56
CA TRP A 47 -3.66 4.16 -10.83
C TRP A 47 -3.75 2.91 -11.72
N HIS A 48 -3.18 2.97 -12.92
CA HIS A 48 -3.07 1.85 -13.83
C HIS A 48 -1.95 0.91 -13.39
N LEU A 49 -2.30 -0.18 -12.73
CA LEU A 49 -1.36 -1.21 -12.29
C LEU A 49 -1.20 -2.25 -13.41
N LYS A 50 -0.07 -2.16 -14.12
CA LYS A 50 0.28 -3.04 -15.24
C LYS A 50 0.91 -4.34 -14.74
N GLY A 51 0.60 -5.45 -15.40
CA GLY A 51 1.29 -6.72 -15.19
C GLY A 51 1.28 -7.21 -13.74
N SER A 52 0.15 -7.11 -13.03
CA SER A 52 0.05 -7.61 -11.67
C SER A 52 0.52 -9.07 -11.59
N LYS A 53 0.87 -9.56 -10.39
CA LYS A 53 1.33 -10.94 -10.16
C LYS A 53 0.42 -12.01 -10.80
N ASN A 54 -0.82 -11.66 -11.13
CA ASN A 54 -1.79 -12.52 -11.79
C ASN A 54 -1.82 -12.33 -13.32
N GLY A 55 -0.90 -11.52 -13.89
CA GLY A 55 -0.77 -11.28 -15.33
C GLY A 55 -1.83 -10.35 -15.94
N THR A 56 -2.73 -9.79 -15.12
CA THR A 56 -3.80 -8.90 -15.59
C THR A 56 -3.59 -7.47 -15.11
N ASP A 57 -3.77 -6.53 -16.03
CA ASP A 57 -3.81 -5.10 -15.71
C ASP A 57 -5.08 -4.77 -14.92
N ARG A 58 -4.99 -3.81 -14.02
CA ARG A 58 -6.15 -3.28 -13.30
C ARG A 58 -6.02 -1.80 -13.00
N TYR A 59 -7.14 -1.13 -12.85
CA TYR A 59 -7.21 0.24 -12.37
C TYR A 59 -7.51 0.26 -10.87
N VAL A 60 -6.56 0.73 -10.08
CA VAL A 60 -6.71 0.93 -8.64
C VAL A 60 -7.36 2.27 -8.41
N GLN A 61 -8.48 2.29 -7.70
CA GLN A 61 -9.17 3.52 -7.35
C GLN A 61 -8.44 4.23 -6.20
N LEU A 62 -8.30 5.55 -6.30
CA LEU A 62 -7.63 6.38 -5.29
C LEU A 62 -8.68 7.28 -4.60
N SER A 63 -8.79 7.18 -3.28
CA SER A 63 -9.61 8.10 -2.50
C SER A 63 -9.04 9.53 -2.57
N LYS A 64 -9.85 10.54 -2.30
CA LYS A 64 -9.42 11.95 -2.33
C LYS A 64 -8.18 12.19 -1.50
N GLN A 65 -8.17 11.72 -0.24
CA GLN A 65 -7.02 11.89 0.65
C GLN A 65 -5.77 11.15 0.16
N CYS A 66 -5.91 9.99 -0.48
CA CYS A 66 -4.77 9.29 -1.08
C CYS A 66 -4.20 10.07 -2.26
N LEU A 67 -5.06 10.59 -3.12
CA LEU A 67 -4.69 11.36 -4.31
C LEU A 67 -3.99 12.68 -3.94
N GLU A 68 -4.57 13.42 -2.98
CA GLU A 68 -4.00 14.67 -2.46
C GLU A 68 -2.63 14.42 -1.80
N TYR A 69 -2.54 13.33 -1.04
CA TYR A 69 -1.28 12.93 -0.42
C TYR A 69 -0.21 12.61 -1.45
N ILE A 70 -0.53 11.87 -2.51
CA ILE A 70 0.41 11.56 -3.59
C ILE A 70 0.83 12.85 -4.31
N ARG A 71 -0.11 13.78 -4.59
CA ARG A 71 0.21 15.08 -5.24
C ARG A 71 1.22 15.91 -4.45
N ALA A 72 1.23 15.79 -3.13
CA ALA A 72 2.14 16.53 -2.25
C ALA A 72 3.54 15.92 -2.18
N LEU A 73 3.78 14.73 -2.73
CA LEU A 73 5.10 14.10 -2.76
C LEU A 73 6.01 14.75 -3.81
N SER A 74 7.32 14.81 -3.51
CA SER A 74 8.32 15.31 -4.46
C SER A 74 8.43 14.39 -5.66
N ARG A 75 8.48 14.97 -6.86
CA ARG A 75 8.65 14.23 -8.10
C ARG A 75 10.11 14.32 -8.57
N GLU A 76 10.95 13.44 -8.02
CA GLU A 76 12.41 13.44 -8.28
C GLU A 76 12.83 12.41 -9.33
N SER A 77 11.97 11.45 -9.64
CA SER A 77 12.22 10.39 -10.62
C SER A 77 10.94 9.90 -11.26
N ASP A 78 11.02 8.93 -12.16
CA ASP A 78 9.84 8.28 -12.78
C ASP A 78 9.03 7.48 -11.75
N PHE A 79 9.71 6.90 -10.74
CA PHE A 79 9.07 6.19 -9.64
C PHE A 79 8.70 7.14 -8.51
N LEU A 80 7.56 6.91 -7.85
CA LEU A 80 7.26 7.61 -6.61
C LEU A 80 8.32 7.33 -5.54
N PHE A 81 8.84 6.12 -5.53
CA PHE A 81 9.75 5.62 -4.51
C PHE A 81 11.00 5.01 -5.14
N GLU A 82 11.85 5.89 -5.69
CA GLU A 82 13.14 5.47 -6.23
C GLU A 82 14.07 5.00 -5.11
N SER A 83 14.81 3.92 -5.37
CA SER A 83 15.84 3.39 -4.46
C SER A 83 17.11 4.27 -4.50
N ARG A 84 18.15 3.85 -3.77
CA ARG A 84 19.47 4.46 -3.86
C ARG A 84 20.13 4.21 -5.24
N ILE A 85 19.66 3.24 -6.00
CA ILE A 85 20.10 2.96 -7.36
C ILE A 85 19.18 3.74 -8.29
N LYS A 86 19.73 4.72 -8.99
CA LYS A 86 18.99 5.57 -9.94
C LYS A 86 18.25 4.74 -10.99
N GLY A 87 17.03 5.10 -11.28
CA GLY A 87 16.16 4.41 -12.25
C GLY A 87 15.57 3.08 -11.75
N ARG A 88 15.72 2.76 -10.46
CA ARG A 88 15.13 1.54 -9.87
C ARG A 88 14.24 1.86 -8.69
N PRO A 89 13.08 1.19 -8.56
CA PRO A 89 12.21 1.38 -7.41
C PRO A 89 12.82 0.80 -6.14
N ILE A 90 12.33 1.26 -5.00
CA ILE A 90 12.60 0.63 -3.71
C ILE A 90 11.95 -0.76 -3.68
N THR A 91 12.57 -1.72 -3.02
CA THR A 91 12.04 -3.09 -2.95
C THR A 91 11.29 -3.33 -1.63
N GLN A 92 10.24 -4.14 -1.66
CA GLN A 92 9.48 -4.55 -0.47
C GLN A 92 10.38 -5.16 0.62
N LYS A 93 11.49 -5.80 0.25
CA LYS A 93 12.44 -6.42 1.20
C LYS A 93 12.98 -5.40 2.21
N ILE A 94 13.17 -4.15 1.78
CA ILE A 94 13.68 -3.08 2.66
C ILE A 94 12.73 -2.81 3.84
N LEU A 95 11.42 -2.92 3.64
CA LEU A 95 10.44 -2.79 4.73
C LEU A 95 10.70 -3.83 5.84
N THR A 96 10.96 -5.07 5.44
CA THR A 96 11.27 -6.16 6.39
C THR A 96 12.60 -5.90 7.12
N VAL A 97 13.60 -5.36 6.42
CA VAL A 97 14.89 -4.99 7.04
C VAL A 97 14.70 -3.92 8.11
N TYR A 98 14.01 -2.81 7.78
CA TYR A 98 13.76 -1.73 8.76
C TYR A 98 12.93 -2.21 9.95
N LYS A 99 11.92 -3.04 9.70
CA LYS A 99 11.15 -3.67 10.77
C LYS A 99 12.03 -4.48 11.71
N TRP A 100 12.93 -5.28 11.16
CA TRP A 100 13.89 -6.08 11.94
C TRP A 100 14.81 -5.17 12.76
N GLN A 101 15.35 -4.10 12.16
CA GLN A 101 16.21 -3.13 12.84
C GLN A 101 15.53 -2.49 14.06
N MET A 102 14.28 -2.04 13.91
CA MET A 102 13.53 -1.44 15.03
C MET A 102 13.24 -2.42 16.17
N ARG A 103 13.23 -3.72 15.90
CA ARG A 103 13.03 -4.78 16.89
C ARG A 103 14.32 -5.27 17.54
N HIS A 104 15.45 -5.02 16.88
CA HIS A 104 16.77 -5.44 17.33
C HIS A 104 17.74 -4.26 17.36
N PRO A 105 17.42 -3.18 18.10
CA PRO A 105 18.25 -1.99 18.14
C PRO A 105 19.66 -2.27 18.68
N GLU A 106 19.81 -3.29 19.52
CA GLU A 106 21.10 -3.74 20.07
C GLU A 106 22.09 -4.24 19.00
N LYS A 107 21.61 -4.56 17.79
CA LYS A 107 22.44 -5.04 16.68
C LYS A 107 22.79 -3.94 15.67
N LEU A 108 22.40 -2.70 15.95
CA LEU A 108 22.69 -1.56 15.08
C LEU A 108 23.99 -0.89 15.50
N SER A 109 24.73 -0.34 14.52
CA SER A 109 25.90 0.51 14.75
C SER A 109 25.55 1.94 15.19
N TYR A 110 24.26 2.26 15.27
CA TYR A 110 23.72 3.58 15.66
C TYR A 110 22.52 3.40 16.57
N ALA A 111 22.28 4.37 17.45
CA ALA A 111 21.14 4.35 18.36
C ALA A 111 19.88 4.84 17.67
N LEU A 112 18.75 4.15 17.91
CA LEU A 112 17.43 4.63 17.60
C LEU A 112 16.85 5.37 18.83
N GLN A 113 16.09 6.43 18.59
CA GLN A 113 15.34 7.09 19.65
C GLN A 113 14.18 6.16 20.11
N PRO A 114 13.73 6.26 21.37
CA PRO A 114 12.67 5.41 21.90
C PRO A 114 11.41 5.35 21.04
N GLU A 115 10.99 6.48 20.48
CA GLU A 115 9.83 6.57 19.58
C GLU A 115 10.04 5.95 18.20
N GLN A 116 11.29 5.73 17.80
CA GLN A 116 11.66 5.06 16.54
C GLN A 116 11.66 3.54 16.68
N LEU A 117 11.66 3.04 17.90
CA LEU A 117 11.61 1.60 18.17
C LEU A 117 10.27 1.00 17.75
N TRP A 118 10.23 -0.32 17.69
CA TRP A 118 8.99 -1.02 17.40
C TRP A 118 7.92 -0.67 18.44
N LEU A 119 6.73 -0.31 17.97
CA LEU A 119 5.64 0.12 18.84
C LEU A 119 5.22 -0.99 19.80
N SER A 120 5.34 -0.72 21.11
CA SER A 120 4.91 -1.63 22.15
C SER A 120 3.41 -1.97 22.03
N GLY A 121 3.07 -3.23 22.24
CA GLY A 121 1.69 -3.73 22.15
C GLY A 121 1.17 -3.92 20.72
N ILE A 122 2.04 -3.84 19.71
CA ILE A 122 1.75 -4.32 18.36
C ILE A 122 2.55 -5.59 18.14
N GLU A 123 1.84 -6.68 17.84
CA GLU A 123 2.44 -7.94 17.43
C GLU A 123 3.27 -7.78 16.15
N ASP A 124 4.13 -8.75 15.89
CA ASP A 124 4.87 -8.79 14.63
C ASP A 124 3.91 -8.91 13.46
N TRP A 125 4.07 -8.02 12.47
CA TRP A 125 3.27 -8.01 11.27
C TRP A 125 4.16 -8.06 10.01
N SER A 126 3.65 -8.66 8.98
CA SER A 126 4.25 -8.69 7.64
C SER A 126 3.64 -7.62 6.74
N PRO A 127 4.29 -7.26 5.62
CA PRO A 127 3.68 -6.39 4.61
C PRO A 127 2.30 -6.87 4.14
N HIS A 128 2.04 -8.18 4.18
CA HIS A 128 0.75 -8.74 3.81
C HIS A 128 -0.36 -8.42 4.83
N ASP A 129 -0.01 -8.24 6.09
CA ASP A 129 -0.98 -7.91 7.15
C ASP A 129 -1.54 -6.50 7.01
N LEU A 130 -0.81 -5.57 6.37
CA LEU A 130 -1.35 -4.26 5.98
C LEU A 130 -2.58 -4.45 5.07
N ARG A 131 -2.49 -5.34 4.13
CA ARG A 131 -3.54 -5.65 3.17
C ARG A 131 -4.70 -6.40 3.84
N ARG A 132 -4.40 -7.32 4.77
CA ARG A 132 -5.42 -7.98 5.63
C ARG A 132 -6.17 -6.96 6.47
N THR A 133 -5.48 -5.92 6.96
CA THR A 133 -6.08 -4.81 7.70
C THR A 133 -7.12 -4.08 6.85
N VAL A 134 -6.81 -3.76 5.59
CA VAL A 134 -7.77 -3.15 4.66
C VAL A 134 -8.96 -4.06 4.43
N ARG A 135 -8.73 -5.35 4.16
CA ARG A 135 -9.80 -6.33 3.96
C ARG A 135 -10.76 -6.42 5.16
N THR A 136 -10.18 -6.49 6.36
CA THR A 136 -10.95 -6.54 7.62
C THR A 136 -11.68 -5.21 7.87
N GLY A 137 -11.03 -4.08 7.59
CA GLY A 137 -11.62 -2.75 7.72
C GLY A 137 -12.82 -2.56 6.82
N LEU A 138 -12.72 -2.95 5.54
CA LEU A 138 -13.84 -2.94 4.60
C LEU A 138 -15.01 -3.80 5.09
N SER A 139 -14.72 -4.99 5.64
CA SER A 139 -15.76 -5.86 6.22
C SER A 139 -16.45 -5.19 7.43
N ARG A 140 -15.71 -4.51 8.29
CA ARG A 140 -16.27 -3.77 9.43
C ARG A 140 -17.17 -2.61 9.00
N LEU A 141 -16.89 -2.02 7.83
CA LEU A 141 -17.73 -1.01 7.21
C LEU A 141 -18.94 -1.61 6.46
N SER A 142 -19.14 -2.92 6.51
CA SER A 142 -20.19 -3.64 5.78
C SER A 142 -20.02 -3.62 4.25
N CYS A 143 -18.78 -3.50 3.76
CA CYS A 143 -18.51 -3.61 2.34
C CYS A 143 -18.85 -5.02 1.84
N PRO A 144 -19.61 -5.18 0.74
CA PRO A 144 -19.86 -6.46 0.14
C PRO A 144 -18.54 -7.22 -0.18
N ALA A 145 -18.53 -8.53 0.08
CA ALA A 145 -17.31 -9.33 -0.03
C ALA A 145 -16.69 -9.27 -1.43
N GLU A 146 -17.50 -9.30 -2.48
CA GLU A 146 -17.06 -9.22 -3.88
C GLU A 146 -16.37 -7.90 -4.21
N ILE A 147 -16.85 -6.78 -3.66
CA ILE A 147 -16.23 -5.45 -3.83
C ILE A 147 -14.90 -5.41 -3.05
N ALA A 148 -14.88 -5.92 -1.81
CA ALA A 148 -13.66 -5.97 -1.03
C ALA A 148 -12.57 -6.83 -1.71
N GLU A 149 -12.93 -7.94 -2.35
CA GLU A 149 -12.01 -8.76 -3.16
C GLU A 149 -11.56 -8.01 -4.43
N ALA A 150 -12.43 -7.23 -5.07
CA ALA A 150 -12.09 -6.40 -6.21
C ALA A 150 -11.09 -5.28 -5.82
N VAL A 151 -11.31 -4.59 -4.70
CA VAL A 151 -10.36 -3.62 -4.13
C VAL A 151 -8.98 -4.24 -3.97
N LEU A 152 -8.91 -5.44 -3.42
CA LEU A 152 -7.65 -6.16 -3.27
C LEU A 152 -7.08 -6.69 -4.60
N GLY A 153 -7.82 -6.69 -5.69
CA GLY A 153 -7.39 -7.26 -6.98
C GLY A 153 -7.20 -8.77 -6.89
N HIS A 154 -8.08 -9.44 -6.16
CA HIS A 154 -8.16 -10.89 -6.20
C HIS A 154 -8.98 -11.31 -7.42
N SER A 155 -8.42 -12.19 -8.24
CA SER A 155 -9.15 -12.77 -9.38
C SER A 155 -10.29 -13.65 -8.91
N LYS A 156 -11.46 -13.48 -9.51
CA LYS A 156 -12.57 -14.41 -9.32
C LYS A 156 -12.18 -15.77 -9.90
N LYS A 157 -12.26 -16.82 -9.08
CA LYS A 157 -11.94 -18.19 -9.50
C LYS A 157 -13.21 -18.94 -9.92
N GLY A 158 -13.06 -19.92 -10.84
CA GLY A 158 -14.14 -20.81 -11.25
C GLY A 158 -15.23 -20.12 -12.08
N ILE A 159 -16.43 -20.68 -12.04
CA ILE A 159 -17.60 -20.26 -12.83
C ILE A 159 -17.91 -18.76 -12.65
N GLN A 160 -17.81 -18.23 -11.45
CA GLN A 160 -18.06 -16.80 -11.19
C GLN A 160 -17.10 -15.88 -11.96
N GLY A 161 -15.83 -16.28 -12.13
CA GLY A 161 -14.86 -15.52 -12.92
C GLY A 161 -15.15 -15.50 -14.41
N THR A 162 -15.82 -16.55 -14.91
CA THR A 162 -16.21 -16.66 -16.31
C THR A 162 -17.42 -15.79 -16.65
N TYR A 163 -18.42 -15.70 -15.76
CA TYR A 163 -19.68 -15.02 -16.03
C TYR A 163 -19.77 -13.59 -15.51
N ASN A 164 -19.05 -13.23 -14.43
CA ASN A 164 -19.06 -11.87 -13.88
C ASN A 164 -17.78 -11.13 -14.23
N LEU A 165 -17.79 -10.42 -15.36
CA LEU A 165 -16.67 -9.60 -15.86
C LEU A 165 -16.68 -8.16 -15.32
N HIS A 166 -17.65 -7.80 -14.48
CA HIS A 166 -17.75 -6.45 -13.92
C HIS A 166 -16.56 -6.13 -13.01
N ALA A 167 -15.90 -5.00 -13.25
CA ALA A 167 -14.69 -4.59 -12.54
C ALA A 167 -14.96 -3.89 -11.19
N TYR A 168 -16.21 -3.49 -10.92
CA TYR A 168 -16.64 -2.77 -9.71
C TYR A 168 -15.86 -1.48 -9.44
N GLU A 169 -15.39 -0.77 -10.48
CA GLU A 169 -14.54 0.42 -10.31
C GLU A 169 -15.21 1.52 -9.49
N LYS A 170 -16.48 1.80 -9.77
CA LYS A 170 -17.25 2.81 -9.05
C LYS A 170 -17.45 2.42 -7.58
N GLU A 171 -17.86 1.20 -7.33
CA GLU A 171 -18.08 0.68 -5.99
C GLU A 171 -16.76 0.62 -5.19
N CYS A 172 -15.66 0.22 -5.84
CA CYS A 172 -14.34 0.25 -5.23
C CYS A 172 -13.93 1.68 -4.81
N ALA A 173 -14.18 2.69 -5.66
CA ALA A 173 -13.91 4.09 -5.34
C ALA A 173 -14.73 4.56 -4.12
N GLU A 174 -16.02 4.26 -4.09
CA GLU A 174 -16.92 4.62 -2.99
C GLU A 174 -16.48 3.98 -1.66
N TRP A 175 -16.14 2.69 -1.68
CA TRP A 175 -15.72 1.97 -0.47
C TRP A 175 -14.33 2.35 0.01
N LEU A 176 -13.38 2.63 -0.89
CA LEU A 176 -12.07 3.16 -0.51
C LEU A 176 -12.17 4.58 0.04
N GLN A 177 -13.13 5.40 -0.43
CA GLN A 177 -13.38 6.72 0.14
C GLN A 177 -13.95 6.62 1.57
N LYS A 178 -14.83 5.66 1.84
CA LYS A 178 -15.35 5.40 3.21
C LYS A 178 -14.28 4.85 4.14
N TRP A 179 -13.44 3.99 3.63
CA TRP A 179 -12.28 3.45 4.36
C TRP A 179 -11.26 4.51 4.73
#